data_ac248d659653c18ad68cc1d6e25bd487
#
_entry.id   ac248d659653c18ad68cc1d6e25bd487
#
_cell.length_a   1.000
_cell.length_b   1.000
_cell.length_c   1.000
_cell.angle_alpha   90.00
_cell.angle_beta   90.00
_cell.angle_gamma   90.00
#
_symmetry.space_group_name_H-M   'P 1'
#
loop_
_entity.id
_entity.type
_entity.pdbx_description
1 polymer ?
#
loop_
_entity_poly.entity_id
_entity_poly.type
_entity_poly.pdbx_seq_one_letter_code
_entity_poly.pdbx_strand_id
1 'polypeptide(L)'
;MKKILTIGEILVEIVASSKGDGFLEAQPLTGPYPSGAPAIFIDQVGKLGAPCAIISRVGDDDFGTLNLRRLQQDGVDTSGITVAPGESTGSAFVRYREDGSRRFVFNITHSACGRLETT
;
A
#
# COMPACT_ATOMS: atom_id res chain seq x y z
N MET A 1 -9.36 -25.78 5.23
CA MET A 1 -8.12 -25.09 4.89
C MET A 1 -7.84 -23.99 5.90
N LYS A 2 -6.63 -23.88 6.35
CA LYS A 2 -6.25 -22.84 7.31
C LYS A 2 -6.20 -21.48 6.62
N LYS A 3 -6.61 -20.44 7.36
CA LYS A 3 -6.60 -19.07 6.88
C LYS A 3 -5.22 -18.44 7.08
N ILE A 4 -4.69 -17.80 6.05
CA ILE A 4 -3.43 -17.08 6.10
C ILE A 4 -3.72 -15.64 6.52
N LEU A 5 -3.06 -15.18 7.56
CA LEU A 5 -3.22 -13.83 8.09
C LEU A 5 -1.90 -13.08 8.05
N THR A 6 -1.93 -11.84 7.59
CA THR A 6 -0.81 -10.93 7.70
C THR A 6 -1.22 -9.65 8.44
N ILE A 7 -0.27 -8.99 9.05
CA ILE A 7 -0.46 -7.72 9.77
C ILE A 7 0.62 -6.77 9.26
N GLY A 8 0.23 -5.59 8.84
CA GLY A 8 1.22 -4.61 8.41
C GLY A 8 0.65 -3.51 7.54
N GLU A 9 1.53 -2.80 6.87
CA GLU A 9 1.18 -1.60 6.13
C GLU A 9 0.49 -1.88 4.79
N ILE A 10 -0.45 -0.99 4.48
CA ILE A 10 -1.06 -0.83 3.16
C ILE A 10 -0.70 0.56 2.68
N LEU A 11 -0.15 0.64 1.49
CA LEU A 11 0.34 1.88 0.91
C LEU A 11 -0.21 2.05 -0.51
N VAL A 12 -0.02 3.25 -1.06
CA VAL A 12 0.00 3.44 -2.51
C VAL A 12 1.42 3.76 -2.94
N GLU A 13 1.78 3.33 -4.13
CA GLU A 13 3.07 3.63 -4.73
C GLU A 13 2.87 4.54 -5.94
N ILE A 14 3.62 5.62 -5.98
CA ILE A 14 3.64 6.57 -7.07
C ILE A 14 5.06 6.56 -7.66
N VAL A 15 5.16 6.27 -8.96
CA VAL A 15 6.44 6.00 -9.61
C VAL A 15 6.75 7.07 -10.63
N ALA A 16 7.97 7.61 -10.59
CA ALA A 16 8.43 8.55 -11.61
C ALA A 16 8.50 7.86 -12.98
N SER A 17 7.99 8.52 -14.00
CA SER A 17 7.91 7.96 -15.35
C SER A 17 9.26 7.92 -16.07
N SER A 18 10.25 8.68 -15.60
CA SER A 18 11.59 8.72 -16.18
C SER A 18 12.65 8.42 -15.13
N LYS A 19 13.76 7.86 -15.55
CA LYS A 19 14.91 7.62 -14.69
C LYS A 19 15.58 8.94 -14.31
N GLY A 20 16.16 9.01 -13.13
CA GLY A 20 16.85 10.17 -12.62
C GLY A 20 17.08 10.11 -11.12
N ASP A 21 17.62 11.19 -10.56
CA ASP A 21 17.98 11.25 -9.15
C ASP A 21 16.99 12.10 -8.36
N GLY A 22 16.08 11.42 -7.67
CA GLY A 22 15.20 12.05 -6.69
C GLY A 22 14.01 12.83 -7.26
N PHE A 23 13.42 13.66 -6.40
CA PHE A 23 12.17 14.38 -6.65
C PHE A 23 12.34 15.88 -6.38
N LEU A 24 13.47 16.45 -6.78
CA LEU A 24 13.81 17.85 -6.50
C LEU A 24 13.23 18.82 -7.53
N GLU A 25 12.58 18.34 -8.56
CA GLU A 25 11.88 19.13 -9.57
C GLU A 25 10.54 18.49 -9.92
N ALA A 26 9.65 19.28 -10.51
CA ALA A 26 8.40 18.78 -11.04
C ALA A 26 8.67 17.80 -12.19
N GLN A 27 7.95 16.69 -12.21
CA GLN A 27 8.18 15.62 -13.18
C GLN A 27 6.94 14.74 -13.33
N PRO A 28 6.77 14.06 -14.47
CA PRO A 28 5.66 13.12 -14.63
C PRO A 28 5.77 11.92 -13.69
N LEU A 29 4.65 11.53 -13.12
CA LEU A 29 4.52 10.38 -12.23
C LEU A 29 3.40 9.48 -12.72
N THR A 30 3.48 8.20 -12.41
CA THR A 30 2.42 7.23 -12.66
C THR A 30 1.95 6.59 -11.37
N GLY A 31 0.71 6.19 -11.34
CA GLY A 31 0.06 5.63 -10.16
C GLY A 31 -1.22 6.41 -9.84
N PRO A 32 -1.80 6.22 -8.66
CA PRO A 32 -1.31 5.38 -7.55
C PRO A 32 -1.51 3.89 -7.78
N TYR A 33 -0.56 3.09 -7.36
CA TYR A 33 -0.65 1.62 -7.41
C TYR A 33 -0.84 1.07 -5.99
N PRO A 34 -1.69 0.02 -5.81
CA PRO A 34 -1.74 -0.66 -4.52
C PRO A 34 -0.38 -1.22 -4.14
N SER A 35 0.06 -0.98 -2.91
CA SER A 35 1.40 -1.33 -2.46
C SER A 35 1.43 -1.64 -0.97
N GLY A 36 2.65 -1.80 -0.45
CA GLY A 36 2.92 -2.27 0.90
C GLY A 36 3.26 -3.76 0.86
N ALA A 37 4.44 -4.15 1.33
CA ALA A 37 4.89 -5.54 1.24
C ALA A 37 3.88 -6.55 1.79
N PRO A 38 3.28 -6.36 2.99
CA PRO A 38 2.26 -7.29 3.48
C PRO A 38 1.01 -7.32 2.60
N ALA A 39 0.59 -6.17 2.07
CA ALA A 39 -0.60 -6.09 1.22
C ALA A 39 -0.37 -6.78 -0.12
N ILE A 40 0.79 -6.60 -0.72
CA ILE A 40 1.17 -7.27 -1.97
C ILE A 40 1.20 -8.78 -1.77
N PHE A 41 1.79 -9.24 -0.68
CA PHE A 41 1.86 -10.66 -0.33
C PHE A 41 0.46 -11.26 -0.20
N ILE A 42 -0.39 -10.66 0.62
CA ILE A 42 -1.70 -11.25 0.91
C ILE A 42 -2.64 -11.17 -0.30
N ASP A 43 -2.48 -10.14 -1.12
CA ASP A 43 -3.24 -10.02 -2.37
C ASP A 43 -2.94 -11.18 -3.31
N GLN A 44 -1.67 -11.56 -3.43
CA GLN A 44 -1.28 -12.72 -4.23
C GLN A 44 -1.83 -14.02 -3.66
N VAL A 45 -1.85 -14.17 -2.35
CA VAL A 45 -2.47 -15.32 -1.67
C VAL A 45 -3.95 -15.41 -2.02
N GLY A 46 -4.65 -14.27 -1.99
CA GLY A 46 -6.05 -14.20 -2.36
C GLY A 46 -6.30 -14.60 -3.81
N LYS A 47 -5.47 -14.11 -4.73
CA LYS A 47 -5.54 -14.47 -6.15
C LYS A 47 -5.35 -15.97 -6.38
N LEU A 48 -4.56 -16.63 -5.56
CA LEU A 48 -4.35 -18.07 -5.64
C LEU A 48 -5.50 -18.87 -5.04
N GLY A 49 -6.52 -18.21 -4.49
CA GLY A 49 -7.72 -18.85 -3.98
C GLY A 49 -7.65 -19.35 -2.56
N ALA A 50 -6.58 -19.05 -1.83
CA ALA A 50 -6.47 -19.46 -0.43
C ALA A 50 -7.24 -18.51 0.49
N PRO A 51 -7.91 -19.02 1.56
CA PRO A 51 -8.52 -18.14 2.55
C PRO A 51 -7.46 -17.28 3.22
N CYS A 52 -7.68 -15.97 3.23
CA CYS A 52 -6.66 -15.05 3.75
C CYS A 52 -7.28 -13.74 4.22
N ALA A 53 -6.56 -13.04 5.09
CA ALA A 53 -6.97 -11.77 5.66
C ALA A 53 -5.76 -10.90 5.98
N ILE A 54 -6.02 -9.61 6.11
CA ILE A 54 -5.01 -8.64 6.52
C ILE A 54 -5.58 -7.77 7.64
N ILE A 55 -4.76 -7.53 8.65
CA ILE A 55 -5.01 -6.53 9.68
C ILE A 55 -4.15 -5.32 9.36
N SER A 56 -4.79 -4.19 9.12
CA SER A 56 -4.10 -2.96 8.73
C SER A 56 -4.97 -1.73 9.03
N ARG A 57 -4.49 -0.58 8.63
CA ARG A 57 -5.17 0.69 8.80
C ARG A 57 -4.92 1.57 7.59
N VAL A 58 -5.98 2.13 7.04
CA VAL A 58 -5.92 3.06 5.91
C VAL A 58 -6.68 4.33 6.28
N GLY A 59 -6.39 5.41 5.57
CA GLY A 59 -7.17 6.64 5.70
C GLY A 59 -8.51 6.53 5.01
N ASP A 60 -9.43 7.39 5.41
CA ASP A 60 -10.72 7.55 4.72
C ASP A 60 -10.51 8.48 3.52
N ASP A 61 -9.80 7.95 2.52
CA ASP A 61 -9.43 8.67 1.31
C ASP A 61 -9.47 7.73 0.09
N ASP A 62 -9.23 8.29 -1.08
CA ASP A 62 -9.26 7.52 -2.33
C ASP A 62 -8.23 6.39 -2.35
N PHE A 63 -7.08 6.60 -1.71
CA PHE A 63 -6.00 5.61 -1.67
C PHE A 63 -6.38 4.42 -0.78
N GLY A 64 -7.09 4.67 0.31
CA GLY A 64 -7.67 3.63 1.14
C GLY A 64 -8.71 2.83 0.37
N THR A 65 -9.60 3.51 -0.32
CA THR A 65 -10.65 2.88 -1.13
C THR A 65 -10.06 2.03 -2.25
N LEU A 66 -9.05 2.56 -2.94
CA LEU A 66 -8.36 1.83 -4.02
C LEU A 66 -7.80 0.50 -3.53
N ASN A 67 -7.15 0.51 -2.39
CA ASN A 67 -6.57 -0.69 -1.79
C ASN A 67 -7.63 -1.68 -1.34
N LEU A 68 -8.69 -1.21 -0.66
CA LEU A 68 -9.80 -2.06 -0.22
C LEU A 68 -10.46 -2.76 -1.39
N ARG A 69 -10.75 -2.04 -2.46
CA ARG A 69 -11.36 -2.61 -3.67
C ARG A 69 -10.48 -3.68 -4.29
N ARG A 70 -9.17 -3.43 -4.38
CA ARG A 70 -8.23 -4.40 -4.96
C ARG A 70 -8.18 -5.67 -4.13
N LEU A 71 -8.03 -5.56 -2.82
CA LEU A 71 -7.95 -6.70 -1.92
C LEU A 71 -9.25 -7.51 -1.95
N GLN A 72 -10.41 -6.85 -1.88
CA GLN A 72 -11.71 -7.53 -1.93
C GLN A 72 -11.91 -8.23 -3.26
N GLN A 73 -11.56 -7.59 -4.36
CA GLN A 73 -11.67 -8.18 -5.70
C GLN A 73 -10.85 -9.46 -5.83
N ASP A 74 -9.71 -9.51 -5.19
CA ASP A 74 -8.78 -10.64 -5.27
C ASP A 74 -9.01 -11.69 -4.16
N GLY A 75 -10.08 -11.55 -3.38
CA GLY A 75 -10.52 -12.57 -2.43
C GLY A 75 -9.95 -12.45 -1.02
N VAL A 76 -9.34 -11.33 -0.66
CA VAL A 76 -8.81 -11.08 0.68
C VAL A 76 -9.94 -10.61 1.60
N ASP A 77 -10.00 -11.18 2.81
CA ASP A 77 -10.89 -10.69 3.86
C ASP A 77 -10.34 -9.38 4.43
N THR A 78 -11.08 -8.29 4.22
CA THR A 78 -10.67 -6.94 4.64
C THR A 78 -11.36 -6.48 5.92
N SER A 79 -12.07 -7.37 6.63
CA SER A 79 -12.79 -6.99 7.85
C SER A 79 -11.86 -6.51 8.97
N GLY A 80 -10.58 -6.88 8.94
CA GLY A 80 -9.56 -6.42 9.88
C GLY A 80 -8.88 -5.11 9.51
N ILE A 81 -9.33 -4.44 8.46
CA ILE A 81 -8.78 -3.14 8.06
C ILE A 81 -9.63 -2.03 8.68
N THR A 82 -8.98 -1.18 9.46
CA THR A 82 -9.61 0.04 10.00
C THR A 82 -9.51 1.15 8.96
N VAL A 83 -10.64 1.77 8.65
CA VAL A 83 -10.70 2.99 7.84
C VAL A 83 -10.81 4.16 8.79
N ALA A 84 -9.77 4.99 8.86
CA ALA A 84 -9.63 6.01 9.88
C ALA A 84 -9.93 7.41 9.34
N PRO A 85 -11.06 8.04 9.76
CA PRO A 85 -11.36 9.42 9.36
C PRO A 85 -10.25 10.38 9.84
N GLY A 86 -9.92 11.36 9.02
CA GLY A 86 -8.91 12.37 9.35
C GLY A 86 -7.47 11.91 9.23
N GLU A 87 -7.23 10.65 8.85
CA GLU A 87 -5.88 10.12 8.61
C GLU A 87 -5.68 9.89 7.11
N SER A 88 -4.43 9.88 6.70
CA SER A 88 -4.06 9.63 5.31
C SER A 88 -3.52 8.22 5.14
N THR A 89 -3.89 7.58 4.04
CA THR A 89 -3.28 6.31 3.65
C THR A 89 -1.80 6.54 3.34
N GLY A 90 -0.95 5.60 3.75
CA GLY A 90 0.49 5.70 3.53
C GLY A 90 0.86 5.70 2.05
N SER A 91 1.98 6.32 1.72
CA SER A 91 2.43 6.43 0.34
C SER A 91 3.94 6.27 0.23
N ALA A 92 4.38 5.78 -0.92
CA ALA A 92 5.77 5.66 -1.30
C ALA A 92 5.94 6.26 -2.70
N PHE A 93 6.83 7.23 -2.84
CA PHE A 93 7.23 7.78 -4.12
C PHE A 93 8.55 7.15 -4.51
N VAL A 94 8.64 6.63 -5.72
CA VAL A 94 9.81 5.87 -6.19
C VAL A 94 10.33 6.46 -7.50
N ARG A 95 11.63 6.69 -7.56
CA ARG A 95 12.30 7.01 -8.82
C ARG A 95 13.49 6.09 -9.00
N TYR A 96 13.58 5.46 -10.16
CA TYR A 96 14.71 4.63 -10.54
C TYR A 96 15.83 5.51 -11.08
N ARG A 97 17.07 5.26 -10.64
CA ARG A 97 18.26 5.90 -11.20
C ARG A 97 18.74 5.12 -12.43
N GLU A 98 19.63 5.72 -13.19
CA GLU A 98 20.20 5.11 -14.40
C GLU A 98 20.89 3.77 -14.13
N ASP A 99 21.46 3.59 -12.92
CA ASP A 99 22.13 2.35 -12.52
C ASP A 99 21.16 1.26 -12.00
N GLY A 100 19.84 1.53 -12.03
CA GLY A 100 18.83 0.61 -11.54
C GLY A 100 18.55 0.70 -10.05
N SER A 101 19.29 1.49 -9.29
CA SER A 101 18.98 1.74 -7.88
C SER A 101 17.73 2.63 -7.77
N ARG A 102 17.13 2.69 -6.58
CA ARG A 102 15.88 3.41 -6.35
C ARG A 102 16.05 4.49 -5.29
N ARG A 103 15.42 5.62 -5.51
CA ARG A 103 15.22 6.65 -4.51
C ARG A 103 13.76 6.63 -4.06
N PHE A 104 13.54 6.68 -2.75
CA PHE A 104 12.20 6.68 -2.16
C PHE A 104 11.93 7.95 -1.38
N VAL A 105 10.68 8.41 -1.42
CA VAL A 105 10.12 9.34 -0.43
C VAL A 105 8.92 8.63 0.17
N PHE A 106 8.95 8.39 1.49
CA PHE A 106 7.90 7.67 2.19
C PHE A 106 7.07 8.61 3.06
N ASN A 107 5.76 8.37 3.09
CA ASN A 107 4.88 8.88 4.11
C ASN A 107 4.21 7.69 4.79
N ILE A 108 4.84 7.16 5.83
CA ILE A 108 4.38 5.96 6.53
C ILE A 108 4.16 6.26 8.01
N THR A 109 5.15 6.83 8.68
CA THR A 109 5.13 7.06 10.14
C THR A 109 3.95 7.91 10.59
N HIS A 110 3.60 8.94 9.83
CA HIS A 110 2.49 9.85 10.13
C HIS A 110 1.22 9.53 9.34
N SER A 111 1.21 8.42 8.61
CA SER A 111 0.05 7.93 7.87
C SER A 111 -0.79 7.01 8.75
N ALA A 112 -1.94 6.56 8.21
CA ALA A 112 -2.84 5.66 8.92
C ALA A 112 -2.15 4.36 9.34
N CYS A 113 -1.36 3.73 8.47
CA CYS A 113 -0.70 2.47 8.81
C CYS A 113 0.38 2.62 9.88
N GLY A 114 0.97 3.81 10.03
CA GLY A 114 1.90 4.11 11.10
C GLY A 114 1.23 4.19 12.47
N ARG A 115 -0.10 4.21 12.52
CA ARG A 115 -0.93 4.26 13.73
C ARG A 115 -1.68 2.96 13.97
N LEU A 116 -1.25 1.88 13.34
CA LEU A 116 -1.86 0.56 13.51
C LEU A 116 -1.69 0.10 14.95
N GLU A 117 -2.81 -0.26 15.59
CA GLU A 117 -2.86 -0.65 16.98
C GLU A 117 -3.49 -2.02 17.13
N THR A 118 -3.11 -2.74 18.20
CA THR A 118 -3.84 -3.93 18.64
C THR A 118 -5.05 -3.49 19.43
N THR A 119 -6.19 -4.08 19.12
CA THR A 119 -7.44 -3.83 19.84
C THR A 119 -7.94 -5.07 20.53
#